data_24a7e760cfb9a1bd73f16656cfd7eebb
#
_entry.id   24a7e760cfb9a1bd73f16656cfd7eebb
#
_cell.length_a   1.000
_cell.length_b   1.000
_cell.length_c   1.000
_cell.angle_alpha   90.00
_cell.angle_beta   90.00
_cell.angle_gamma   90.00
#
_symmetry.space_group_name_H-M   'P 1'
#
loop_
_entity.id
_entity.type
_entity.pdbx_description
1 polymer ?
#
loop_
_entity_poly.entity_id
_entity_poly.type
_entity_poly.pdbx_seq_one_letter_code
_entity_poly.pdbx_strand_id
1 'polypeptide(L)'
;MQQQIDDIRLIQERYAWFLDGVFAGAVFEKKKGQKKIPLAPMICSRGYGAFISGVSLGENPETDAPPVKTQYRIRGEKEKAEIVERMYFDRLLDFVYVEFMKGLQKGFVPKRCTNCGRWFLQKPGATYAYCTEPAPGQDGKTCREIGASSSFRSKVENNDVWKVHQRAYKKY
;
A
#
# COMPACT_ATOMS: atom_id res chain seq x y z
N MET A 1 -29.07 -0.09 -3.42
CA MET A 1 -28.47 -1.36 -2.95
C MET A 1 -27.75 -2.11 -4.08
N GLN A 2 -28.39 -2.37 -5.25
CA GLN A 2 -27.74 -3.09 -6.37
C GLN A 2 -26.46 -2.39 -6.85
N GLN A 3 -26.51 -1.09 -7.10
CA GLN A 3 -25.34 -0.30 -7.53
C GLN A 3 -24.14 -0.42 -6.58
N GLN A 4 -24.36 -0.48 -5.27
CA GLN A 4 -23.27 -0.65 -4.31
C GLN A 4 -22.63 -2.03 -4.41
N ILE A 5 -23.42 -3.08 -4.66
CA ILE A 5 -22.91 -4.44 -4.88
C ILE A 5 -22.08 -4.50 -6.16
N ASP A 6 -22.56 -3.86 -7.22
CA ASP A 6 -21.84 -3.80 -8.50
C ASP A 6 -20.54 -3.00 -8.38
N ASP A 7 -20.55 -1.90 -7.63
CA ASP A 7 -19.33 -1.14 -7.31
C ASP A 7 -18.32 -1.99 -6.52
N ILE A 8 -18.76 -2.77 -5.52
CA ILE A 8 -17.86 -3.65 -4.75
C ILE A 8 -17.24 -4.72 -5.65
N ARG A 9 -18.01 -5.35 -6.53
CA ARG A 9 -17.50 -6.35 -7.48
C ARG A 9 -16.46 -5.73 -8.42
N LEU A 10 -16.79 -4.57 -9.00
CA LEU A 10 -15.88 -3.86 -9.89
C LEU A 10 -14.58 -3.45 -9.19
N ILE A 11 -14.66 -2.95 -7.94
CA ILE A 11 -13.50 -2.64 -7.12
C ILE A 11 -12.65 -3.90 -6.92
N GLN A 12 -13.24 -5.02 -6.52
CA GLN A 12 -12.52 -6.28 -6.30
C GLN A 12 -11.79 -6.73 -7.55
N GLU A 13 -12.45 -6.77 -8.69
CA GLU A 13 -11.86 -7.21 -9.96
C GLU A 13 -10.74 -6.29 -10.43
N ARG A 14 -10.99 -4.97 -10.49
CA ARG A 14 -10.06 -4.01 -11.06
C ARG A 14 -8.86 -3.73 -10.18
N TYR A 15 -9.08 -3.61 -8.88
CA TYR A 15 -7.98 -3.39 -7.95
C TYR A 15 -7.15 -4.66 -7.74
N ALA A 16 -7.75 -5.85 -7.71
CA ALA A 16 -7.01 -7.11 -7.68
C ALA A 16 -6.11 -7.21 -8.93
N TRP A 17 -6.65 -6.98 -10.12
CA TRP A 17 -5.88 -6.97 -11.36
C TRP A 17 -4.74 -5.94 -11.32
N PHE A 18 -5.01 -4.73 -10.90
CA PHE A 18 -4.01 -3.67 -10.84
C PHE A 18 -2.91 -3.95 -9.82
N LEU A 19 -3.28 -4.39 -8.64
CA LEU A 19 -2.34 -4.75 -7.60
C LEU A 19 -1.47 -5.94 -8.02
N ASP A 20 -2.07 -6.99 -8.55
CA ASP A 20 -1.37 -8.20 -8.94
C ASP A 20 -0.55 -8.02 -10.24
N GLY A 21 -1.06 -7.27 -11.20
CA GLY A 21 -0.35 -7.00 -12.46
C GLY A 21 0.71 -5.92 -12.35
N VAL A 22 0.40 -4.81 -11.69
CA VAL A 22 1.28 -3.64 -11.67
C VAL A 22 2.20 -3.63 -10.45
N PHE A 23 1.66 -3.87 -9.26
CA PHE A 23 2.44 -3.80 -8.01
C PHE A 23 3.16 -5.09 -7.63
N ALA A 24 2.60 -6.26 -7.91
CA ALA A 24 3.29 -7.52 -7.61
C ALA A 24 4.52 -7.72 -8.50
N GLY A 25 4.43 -7.30 -9.77
CA GLY A 25 5.58 -7.31 -10.69
C GLY A 25 6.57 -6.16 -10.48
N ALA A 26 6.18 -5.13 -9.70
CA ALA A 26 7.07 -4.07 -9.25
C ALA A 26 7.79 -4.55 -7.99
N VAL A 27 8.73 -5.44 -8.13
CA VAL A 27 9.63 -5.76 -7.05
C VAL A 27 10.40 -4.49 -6.73
N PHE A 28 10.01 -3.83 -5.64
CA PHE A 28 10.75 -2.72 -5.05
C PHE A 28 12.06 -3.23 -4.42
N GLU A 29 12.66 -4.25 -5.03
CA GLU A 29 13.97 -4.76 -4.67
C GLU A 29 15.00 -3.71 -5.06
N LYS A 30 15.40 -2.97 -4.07
CA LYS A 30 16.55 -2.11 -4.16
C LYS A 30 17.78 -2.99 -4.35
N LYS A 31 18.18 -3.27 -5.58
CA LYS A 31 19.53 -3.78 -5.83
C LYS A 31 20.51 -2.76 -5.27
N LYS A 32 21.49 -3.26 -4.49
CA LYS A 32 22.51 -2.42 -3.86
C LYS A 32 23.12 -1.48 -4.90
N GLY A 33 22.92 -0.15 -4.74
CA GLY A 33 23.42 0.88 -5.68
C GLY A 33 22.38 1.49 -6.64
N GLN A 34 21.16 0.95 -6.78
CA GLN A 34 20.14 1.55 -7.62
C GLN A 34 19.39 2.69 -6.91
N LYS A 35 19.21 3.82 -7.61
CA LYS A 35 18.30 4.89 -7.18
C LYS A 35 16.87 4.33 -7.18
N LYS A 36 16.12 4.66 -6.13
CA LYS A 36 14.70 4.31 -6.03
C LYS A 36 13.95 4.95 -7.20
N ILE A 37 13.29 4.16 -8.04
CA ILE A 37 12.44 4.68 -9.11
C ILE A 37 11.25 5.39 -8.45
N PRO A 38 10.94 6.64 -8.80
CA PRO A 38 9.74 7.32 -8.31
C PRO A 38 8.49 6.51 -8.66
N LEU A 39 7.52 6.50 -7.75
CA LEU A 39 6.31 5.68 -7.89
C LEU A 39 5.49 6.05 -9.15
N ALA A 40 5.31 7.33 -9.43
CA ALA A 40 4.50 7.79 -10.56
C ALA A 40 5.03 7.33 -11.93
N PRO A 41 6.33 7.52 -12.29
CA PRO A 41 6.88 6.97 -13.53
C PRO A 41 6.75 5.45 -13.63
N MET A 42 6.86 4.73 -12.51
CA MET A 42 6.70 3.29 -12.49
C MET A 42 5.26 2.87 -12.80
N ILE A 43 4.27 3.55 -12.22
CA ILE A 43 2.85 3.29 -12.48
C ILE A 43 2.54 3.59 -13.95
N CYS A 44 2.98 4.74 -14.47
CA CYS A 44 2.78 5.12 -15.86
C CYS A 44 3.39 4.11 -16.85
N SER A 45 4.60 3.61 -16.56
CA SER A 45 5.26 2.63 -17.43
C SER A 45 4.63 1.24 -17.42
N ARG A 46 3.79 0.92 -16.44
CA ARG A 46 3.24 -0.44 -16.21
C ARG A 46 1.73 -0.57 -16.40
N GLY A 47 1.10 0.35 -17.08
CA GLY A 47 -0.31 0.22 -17.42
C GLY A 47 -1.25 1.11 -16.60
N TYR A 48 -0.75 2.23 -16.10
CA TYR A 48 -1.57 3.24 -15.43
C TYR A 48 -2.79 3.67 -16.28
N GLY A 49 -2.59 3.88 -17.59
CA GLY A 49 -3.68 4.18 -18.51
C GLY A 49 -4.76 3.10 -18.52
N ALA A 50 -4.36 1.83 -18.57
CA ALA A 50 -5.30 0.72 -18.51
C ALA A 50 -6.05 0.63 -17.16
N PHE A 51 -5.36 0.96 -16.06
CA PHE A 51 -6.01 1.04 -14.75
C PHE A 51 -7.04 2.17 -14.69
N ILE A 52 -6.68 3.38 -15.12
CA ILE A 52 -7.59 4.53 -15.17
C ILE A 52 -8.80 4.22 -16.05
N SER A 53 -8.61 3.70 -17.27
CA SER A 53 -9.69 3.29 -18.16
C SER A 53 -10.58 2.20 -17.56
N GLY A 54 -10.01 1.32 -16.76
CA GLY A 54 -10.74 0.22 -16.13
C GLY A 54 -11.47 0.61 -14.86
N VAL A 55 -11.08 1.69 -14.19
CA VAL A 55 -11.67 2.16 -12.93
C VAL A 55 -12.57 3.37 -13.14
N SER A 56 -12.23 4.27 -14.07
CA SER A 56 -13.15 5.30 -14.54
C SER A 56 -14.19 4.63 -15.43
N LEU A 57 -15.43 4.97 -15.23
CA LEU A 57 -16.57 4.40 -15.98
C LEU A 57 -16.75 5.02 -17.38
N GLY A 58 -15.83 5.87 -17.79
CA GLY A 58 -15.85 6.56 -19.05
C GLY A 58 -14.94 5.91 -20.10
N GLU A 59 -15.28 6.12 -21.37
CA GLU A 59 -14.49 5.64 -22.50
C GLU A 59 -13.18 6.40 -22.67
N ASN A 60 -13.11 7.63 -22.12
CA ASN A 60 -11.93 8.48 -22.20
C ASN A 60 -11.38 8.82 -20.79
N PRO A 61 -10.29 8.17 -20.35
CA PRO A 61 -9.73 8.36 -19.02
C PRO A 61 -9.17 9.77 -18.76
N GLU A 62 -8.91 10.56 -19.79
CA GLU A 62 -8.42 11.94 -19.65
C GLU A 62 -9.55 12.93 -19.37
N THR A 63 -10.75 12.63 -19.84
CA THR A 63 -11.92 13.52 -19.72
C THR A 63 -12.96 13.01 -18.73
N ASP A 64 -13.02 11.71 -18.48
CA ASP A 64 -14.05 11.06 -17.69
C ASP A 64 -13.58 10.79 -16.24
N ALA A 65 -12.96 11.79 -15.63
CA ALA A 65 -12.62 11.74 -14.21
C ALA A 65 -13.89 11.60 -13.37
N PRO A 66 -13.87 10.82 -12.27
CA PRO A 66 -15.04 10.71 -11.40
C PRO A 66 -15.49 12.09 -10.93
N PRO A 67 -16.80 12.40 -10.99
CA PRO A 67 -17.31 13.70 -10.56
C PRO A 67 -17.21 13.82 -9.04
N VAL A 68 -16.19 14.55 -8.56
CA VAL A 68 -15.98 14.79 -7.14
C VAL A 68 -16.32 16.23 -6.82
N LYS A 69 -17.36 16.43 -6.01
CA LYS A 69 -17.71 17.77 -5.49
C LYS A 69 -16.90 18.02 -4.22
N THR A 70 -16.07 19.04 -4.23
CA THR A 70 -15.22 19.43 -3.10
C THR A 70 -15.67 20.75 -2.51
N GLN A 71 -15.75 20.82 -1.17
CA GLN A 71 -15.99 22.04 -0.41
C GLN A 71 -14.95 22.16 0.70
N TYR A 72 -14.54 23.39 0.99
CA TYR A 72 -13.73 23.68 2.16
C TYR A 72 -14.61 24.23 3.27
N ARG A 73 -14.42 23.75 4.49
CA ARG A 73 -15.15 24.18 5.68
C ARG A 73 -14.19 24.37 6.84
N ILE A 74 -14.59 25.22 7.80
CA ILE A 74 -13.92 25.35 9.07
C ILE A 74 -14.56 24.35 10.03
N ARG A 75 -13.74 23.53 10.68
CA ARG A 75 -14.12 22.62 11.75
C ARG A 75 -13.38 23.01 13.03
N GLY A 76 -14.05 22.94 14.17
CA GLY A 76 -13.53 23.35 15.45
C GLY A 76 -13.84 24.81 15.80
N GLU A 77 -13.39 25.23 16.98
CA GLU A 77 -13.61 26.56 17.52
C GLU A 77 -12.30 27.22 17.96
N LYS A 78 -12.24 28.56 17.79
CA LYS A 78 -11.12 29.41 18.22
C LYS A 78 -9.75 28.87 17.72
N GLU A 79 -8.82 28.68 18.63
CA GLU A 79 -7.44 28.23 18.33
C GLU A 79 -7.34 26.77 17.78
N LYS A 80 -8.41 25.98 17.92
CA LYS A 80 -8.51 24.63 17.38
C LYS A 80 -9.24 24.57 16.03
N ALA A 81 -9.54 25.72 15.44
CA ALA A 81 -10.18 25.77 14.14
C ALA A 81 -9.20 25.33 13.05
N GLU A 82 -9.64 24.42 12.21
CA GLU A 82 -8.90 23.90 11.06
C GLU A 82 -9.73 23.99 9.79
N ILE A 83 -9.09 24.22 8.65
CA ILE A 83 -9.74 24.13 7.34
C ILE A 83 -9.74 22.66 6.93
N VAL A 84 -10.94 22.11 6.72
CA VAL A 84 -11.12 20.73 6.28
C VAL A 84 -11.69 20.68 4.87
N GLU A 85 -11.17 19.79 4.06
CA GLU A 85 -11.72 19.46 2.75
C GLU A 85 -12.86 18.44 2.94
N ARG A 86 -14.03 18.77 2.42
CA ARG A 86 -15.19 17.87 2.41
C ARG A 86 -15.49 17.47 0.98
N MET A 87 -15.41 16.17 0.73
CA MET A 87 -15.67 15.59 -0.59
C MET A 87 -16.99 14.82 -0.59
N TYR A 88 -17.71 14.93 -1.68
CA TYR A 88 -18.98 14.22 -1.88
C TYR A 88 -18.82 13.29 -3.08
N PHE A 89 -19.23 12.06 -2.90
CA PHE A 89 -19.16 11.00 -3.90
C PHE A 89 -20.56 10.43 -4.13
N ASP A 90 -20.91 10.24 -5.38
CA ASP A 90 -22.16 9.62 -5.76
C ASP A 90 -22.04 8.08 -5.74
N ARG A 91 -20.83 7.56 -5.92
CA ARG A 91 -20.53 6.12 -5.96
C ARG A 91 -19.38 5.75 -5.02
N LEU A 92 -19.47 4.53 -4.48
CA LEU A 92 -18.40 3.95 -3.66
C LEU A 92 -17.09 3.82 -4.45
N LEU A 93 -17.18 3.46 -5.73
CA LEU A 93 -16.03 3.33 -6.63
C LEU A 93 -15.22 4.63 -6.71
N ASP A 94 -15.89 5.77 -6.85
CA ASP A 94 -15.25 7.09 -6.95
C ASP A 94 -14.51 7.45 -5.66
N PHE A 95 -15.11 7.15 -4.52
CA PHE A 95 -14.46 7.34 -3.22
C PHE A 95 -13.19 6.50 -3.10
N VAL A 96 -13.26 5.21 -3.39
CA VAL A 96 -12.11 4.30 -3.30
C VAL A 96 -11.00 4.73 -4.26
N TYR A 97 -11.36 5.14 -5.48
CA TYR A 97 -10.40 5.66 -6.46
C TYR A 97 -9.65 6.89 -5.93
N VAL A 98 -10.37 7.89 -5.45
CA VAL A 98 -9.75 9.13 -4.95
C VAL A 98 -8.87 8.87 -3.73
N GLU A 99 -9.33 8.07 -2.77
CA GLU A 99 -8.54 7.70 -1.59
C GLU A 99 -7.28 6.92 -1.96
N PHE A 100 -7.39 5.99 -2.92
CA PHE A 100 -6.25 5.25 -3.42
C PHE A 100 -5.22 6.18 -4.08
N MET A 101 -5.66 7.07 -4.98
CA MET A 101 -4.77 8.02 -5.67
C MET A 101 -4.13 9.02 -4.70
N LYS A 102 -4.87 9.55 -3.72
CA LYS A 102 -4.33 10.39 -2.65
C LYS A 102 -3.29 9.63 -1.81
N GLY A 103 -3.52 8.36 -1.53
CA GLY A 103 -2.56 7.49 -0.86
C GLY A 103 -1.24 7.37 -1.64
N LEU A 104 -1.33 7.04 -2.92
CA LEU A 104 -0.16 6.96 -3.81
C LEU A 104 0.59 8.30 -3.91
N GLN A 105 -0.14 9.41 -4.04
CA GLN A 105 0.43 10.76 -4.08
C GLN A 105 1.21 11.10 -2.80
N LYS A 106 0.72 10.68 -1.65
CA LYS A 106 1.40 10.80 -0.35
C LYS A 106 2.55 9.82 -0.17
N GLY A 107 2.82 8.96 -1.14
CA GLY A 107 3.91 7.99 -1.14
C GLY A 107 3.60 6.70 -0.37
N PHE A 108 2.33 6.42 -0.07
CA PHE A 108 1.94 5.10 0.39
C PHE A 108 2.02 4.09 -0.77
N VAL A 109 2.46 2.88 -0.48
CA VAL A 109 2.67 1.85 -1.51
C VAL A 109 1.97 0.55 -1.10
N PRO A 110 1.06 0.02 -1.93
CA PRO A 110 0.53 -1.32 -1.74
C PRO A 110 1.66 -2.34 -1.83
N LYS A 111 1.71 -3.28 -0.90
CA LYS A 111 2.72 -4.32 -0.86
C LYS A 111 2.14 -5.65 -0.37
N ARG A 112 2.58 -6.76 -0.92
CA ARG A 112 2.25 -8.07 -0.39
C ARG A 112 3.10 -8.39 0.83
N CYS A 113 2.45 -8.87 1.89
CA CYS A 113 3.13 -9.36 3.08
C CYS A 113 3.89 -10.65 2.76
N THR A 114 5.19 -10.68 3.05
CA THR A 114 6.04 -11.86 2.79
C THR A 114 5.62 -13.08 3.62
N ASN A 115 4.96 -12.87 4.77
CA ASN A 115 4.54 -13.98 5.63
C ASN A 115 3.16 -14.54 5.27
N CYS A 116 2.14 -13.67 5.09
CA CYS A 116 0.76 -14.13 4.88
C CYS A 116 0.24 -13.92 3.46
N GLY A 117 1.00 -13.31 2.55
CA GLY A 117 0.60 -13.03 1.17
C GLY A 117 -0.47 -11.94 1.00
N ARG A 118 -1.09 -11.46 2.08
CA ARG A 118 -2.12 -10.42 2.02
C ARG A 118 -1.53 -9.05 1.63
N TRP A 119 -2.30 -8.25 0.92
CA TRP A 119 -1.95 -6.87 0.61
C TRP A 119 -2.03 -5.99 1.86
N PHE A 120 -1.09 -5.09 2.03
CA PHE A 120 -1.09 -4.05 3.05
C PHE A 120 -0.52 -2.75 2.51
N LEU A 121 -0.82 -1.65 3.16
CA LEU A 121 -0.37 -0.33 2.77
C LEU A 121 0.92 0.02 3.53
N GLN A 122 2.03 0.10 2.80
CA GLN A 122 3.32 0.51 3.35
C GLN A 122 3.38 2.03 3.45
N LYS A 123 3.79 2.54 4.60
CA LYS A 123 3.96 3.99 4.83
C LYS A 123 5.12 4.56 4.01
N PRO A 124 5.08 5.85 3.65
CA PRO A 124 6.19 6.54 2.98
C PRO A 124 7.52 6.34 3.73
N GLY A 125 8.58 6.04 2.98
CA GLY A 125 9.92 5.83 3.54
C GLY A 125 10.14 4.52 4.31
N ALA A 126 9.11 3.75 4.58
CA ALA A 126 9.24 2.48 5.26
C ALA A 126 9.87 1.39 4.37
N THR A 127 10.57 0.43 5.00
CA THR A 127 11.27 -0.67 4.31
C THR A 127 10.79 -2.07 4.72
N TYR A 128 9.82 -2.16 5.64
CA TYR A 128 9.33 -3.44 6.13
C TYR A 128 8.56 -4.21 5.05
N ALA A 129 8.69 -5.55 5.11
CA ALA A 129 8.05 -6.47 4.15
C ALA A 129 6.86 -7.25 4.76
N TYR A 130 6.44 -6.91 5.97
CA TYR A 130 5.45 -7.65 6.75
C TYR A 130 4.34 -6.71 7.23
N CYS A 131 3.09 -7.17 7.18
CA CYS A 131 1.94 -6.45 7.73
C CYS A 131 1.87 -6.55 9.26
N THR A 132 0.96 -5.80 9.86
CA THR A 132 0.68 -5.82 11.31
C THR A 132 -0.47 -6.74 11.70
N GLU A 133 -1.05 -7.44 10.71
CA GLU A 133 -2.15 -8.38 10.95
C GLU A 133 -1.66 -9.64 11.67
N PRO A 134 -2.57 -10.35 12.37
CA PRO A 134 -2.26 -11.62 12.99
C PRO A 134 -1.69 -12.60 11.96
N ALA A 135 -0.62 -13.29 12.36
CA ALA A 135 0.04 -14.24 11.50
C ALA A 135 -0.76 -15.56 11.42
N PRO A 136 -0.91 -16.14 10.23
CA PRO A 136 -1.58 -17.42 10.09
C PRO A 136 -0.92 -18.52 10.93
N GLY A 137 -1.73 -19.24 11.70
CA GLY A 137 -1.25 -20.39 12.50
C GLY A 137 -0.38 -20.03 13.72
N GLN A 138 -0.36 -18.76 14.14
CA GLN A 138 0.39 -18.34 15.32
C GLN A 138 -0.43 -17.39 16.20
N ASP A 139 -0.89 -17.89 17.34
CA ASP A 139 -1.68 -17.11 18.26
C ASP A 139 -0.88 -15.97 18.90
N GLY A 140 -1.49 -14.78 18.89
CA GLY A 140 -1.01 -13.58 19.56
C GLY A 140 0.18 -12.87 18.92
N LYS A 141 0.70 -13.33 17.75
CA LYS A 141 1.81 -12.68 17.04
C LYS A 141 1.38 -12.10 15.72
N THR A 142 1.90 -10.92 15.40
CA THR A 142 1.71 -10.29 14.10
C THR A 142 2.72 -10.81 13.06
N CYS A 143 2.37 -10.68 11.77
CA CYS A 143 3.31 -11.00 10.69
C CYS A 143 4.62 -10.22 10.80
N ARG A 144 4.58 -8.99 11.32
CA ARG A 144 5.76 -8.14 11.51
C ARG A 144 6.69 -8.68 12.58
N GLU A 145 6.17 -9.13 13.71
CA GLU A 145 6.97 -9.71 14.80
C GLU A 145 7.67 -11.00 14.36
N ILE A 146 6.94 -11.87 13.67
CA ILE A 146 7.51 -13.12 13.14
C ILE A 146 8.55 -12.83 12.08
N GLY A 147 8.24 -11.96 11.13
CA GLY A 147 9.15 -11.61 10.05
C GLY A 147 10.42 -10.92 10.52
N ALA A 148 10.33 -10.06 11.54
CA ALA A 148 11.49 -9.43 12.16
C ALA A 148 12.39 -10.49 12.82
N SER A 149 11.81 -11.42 13.58
CA SER A 149 12.54 -12.50 14.25
C SER A 149 13.21 -13.45 13.24
N SER A 150 12.51 -13.83 12.17
CA SER A 150 13.02 -14.68 11.10
C SER A 150 14.16 -14.00 10.34
N SER A 151 13.98 -12.74 9.96
CA SER A 151 15.01 -11.95 9.27
C SER A 151 16.26 -11.76 10.12
N PHE A 152 16.09 -11.55 11.43
CA PHE A 152 17.21 -11.46 12.37
C PHE A 152 17.96 -12.79 12.47
N ARG A 153 17.22 -13.91 12.65
CA ARG A 153 17.81 -15.24 12.70
C ARG A 153 18.60 -15.56 11.44
N SER A 154 18.04 -15.33 10.27
CA SER A 154 18.74 -15.55 8.99
C SER A 154 20.00 -14.69 8.85
N LYS A 155 19.99 -13.43 9.31
CA LYS A 155 21.19 -12.59 9.30
C LYS A 155 22.28 -13.13 10.23
N VAL A 156 21.88 -13.64 11.40
CA VAL A 156 22.82 -14.22 12.37
C VAL A 156 23.40 -15.53 11.84
N GLU A 157 22.59 -16.39 11.24
CA GLU A 157 23.01 -17.66 10.65
C GLU A 157 23.99 -17.49 9.49
N ASN A 158 23.84 -16.42 8.71
CA ASN A 158 24.68 -16.13 7.55
C ASN A 158 25.86 -15.18 7.85
N ASN A 159 26.08 -14.81 9.11
CA ASN A 159 27.15 -13.89 9.50
C ASN A 159 28.04 -14.49 10.58
N ASP A 160 29.25 -14.93 10.17
CA ASP A 160 30.18 -15.60 11.07
C ASP A 160 30.70 -14.70 12.20
N VAL A 161 30.82 -13.39 11.95
CA VAL A 161 31.19 -12.42 13.00
C VAL A 161 30.13 -12.37 14.10
N TRP A 162 28.87 -12.38 13.73
CA TRP A 162 27.74 -12.42 14.68
C TRP A 162 27.69 -13.73 15.46
N LYS A 163 28.03 -14.87 14.84
CA LYS A 163 28.10 -16.15 15.51
C LYS A 163 29.20 -16.15 16.60
N VAL A 164 30.37 -15.58 16.28
CA VAL A 164 31.48 -15.43 17.25
C VAL A 164 31.05 -14.51 18.39
N HIS A 165 30.45 -13.36 18.08
CA HIS A 165 29.97 -12.42 19.09
C HIS A 165 28.94 -13.08 20.03
N GLN A 166 27.96 -13.80 19.50
CA GLN A 166 26.95 -14.50 20.32
C GLN A 166 27.55 -15.61 21.19
N ARG A 167 28.56 -16.34 20.69
CA ARG A 167 29.25 -17.33 21.49
C ARG A 167 30.04 -16.70 22.67
N ALA A 168 30.70 -15.59 22.42
CA ALA A 168 31.38 -14.81 23.44
C ALA A 168 30.41 -14.31 24.53
N TYR A 169 29.23 -13.74 24.09
CA TYR A 169 28.22 -13.18 25.00
C TYR A 169 27.53 -14.25 25.88
N LYS A 170 27.38 -15.48 25.39
CA LYS A 170 26.77 -16.58 26.16
C LYS A 170 27.76 -17.25 27.14
N LYS A 171 29.04 -16.90 27.09
CA LYS A 171 30.09 -17.49 27.91
C LYS A 171 30.34 -16.70 29.20
N TYR A 172 29.74 -15.52 29.33
CA TYR A 172 29.75 -14.65 30.51
C TYR A 172 28.31 -14.49 31.04
#